data_d36013bb0e7acd9303521b4bb7eb4c47
#
_entry.id   d36013bb0e7acd9303521b4bb7eb4c47
#
_cell.length_a   1.000
_cell.length_b   1.000
_cell.length_c   1.000
_cell.angle_alpha   90.00
_cell.angle_beta   90.00
_cell.angle_gamma   90.00
#
_symmetry.space_group_name_H-M   'P 1'
#
loop_
_entity.id
_entity.type
_entity.pdbx_description
1 polymer ?
#
loop_
_entity_poly.entity_id
_entity_poly.type
_entity_poly.pdbx_seq_one_letter_code
_entity_poly.pdbx_strand_id
1 'polypeptide(L)'
;MIFDTRYSENFCKSRVKRSTWLNRSNLKDYDNLNDEKIILVCDDNHKITLIYEDLKIKFPEIDLKVYHWDEEDVDRFSQHFDTNEIQLSENFIDFNFHTYLRHKGNKEHANQYLKWETGLIERMEKEETNFFKEL
;
A
#
# COMPACT_ATOMS: atom_id res chain seq x y z
N MET A 1 15.61 4.79 -2.36
CA MET A 1 14.13 4.74 -2.57
C MET A 1 13.45 4.56 -1.22
N ILE A 2 12.22 5.06 -1.05
CA ILE A 2 11.46 4.92 0.21
C ILE A 2 10.10 4.33 -0.13
N PHE A 3 9.78 3.20 0.48
CA PHE A 3 8.47 2.57 0.39
C PHE A 3 7.72 2.67 1.71
N ASP A 4 6.50 3.17 1.67
CA ASP A 4 5.61 3.21 2.82
C ASP A 4 4.67 2.00 2.77
N THR A 5 4.78 1.12 3.75
CA THR A 5 4.04 -0.14 3.80
C THR A 5 2.86 -0.10 4.77
N ARG A 6 2.59 1.07 5.37
CA ARG A 6 1.43 1.28 6.23
C ARG A 6 0.13 1.16 5.45
N TYR A 7 -0.99 1.13 6.15
CA TYR A 7 -2.28 1.21 5.47
C TYR A 7 -2.37 2.49 4.64
N SER A 8 -3.01 2.39 3.47
CA SER A 8 -3.14 3.51 2.54
C SER A 8 -3.80 4.74 3.18
N GLU A 9 -4.73 4.54 4.09
CA GLU A 9 -5.35 5.61 4.85
C GLU A 9 -4.34 6.41 5.67
N ASN A 10 -3.38 5.75 6.32
CA ASN A 10 -2.31 6.41 7.07
C ASN A 10 -1.32 7.11 6.14
N PHE A 11 -0.94 6.45 5.05
CA PHE A 11 -0.08 7.03 4.01
C PHE A 11 -0.69 8.29 3.40
N CYS A 12 -1.99 8.30 3.15
CA CYS A 12 -2.69 9.46 2.58
C CYS A 12 -2.75 10.65 3.54
N LYS A 13 -2.85 10.39 4.85
CA LYS A 13 -2.88 11.46 5.87
C LYS A 13 -1.51 12.12 6.06
N SER A 14 -0.47 11.30 6.18
CA SER A 14 0.90 11.77 6.40
C SER A 14 1.90 10.71 5.95
N ARG A 15 3.02 11.13 5.36
CA ARG A 15 4.02 10.24 4.79
C ARG A 15 5.41 10.86 4.79
N VAL A 16 6.43 10.04 4.67
CA VAL A 16 7.78 10.52 4.38
C VAL A 16 7.80 11.12 2.96
N LYS A 17 8.40 12.28 2.79
CA LYS A 17 8.51 12.93 1.46
C LYS A 17 9.18 12.00 0.46
N ARG A 18 8.64 11.95 -0.76
CA ARG A 18 9.11 11.10 -1.86
C ARG A 18 8.96 9.59 -1.60
N SER A 19 8.22 9.20 -0.58
CA SER A 19 7.86 7.79 -0.43
C SER A 19 6.78 7.38 -1.42
N THR A 20 6.82 6.12 -1.81
CA THR A 20 5.80 5.46 -2.64
C THR A 20 5.10 4.42 -1.78
N TRP A 21 3.80 4.37 -1.86
CA TRP A 21 3.04 3.36 -1.14
C TRP A 21 3.29 1.97 -1.73
N LEU A 22 3.59 1.00 -0.87
CA LEU A 22 3.86 -0.38 -1.25
C LEU A 22 2.98 -1.35 -0.45
N ASN A 23 2.26 -2.20 -1.17
CA ASN A 23 1.58 -3.37 -0.65
C ASN A 23 2.15 -4.63 -1.31
N ARG A 24 1.99 -5.81 -0.70
CA ARG A 24 2.44 -7.09 -1.29
C ARG A 24 1.91 -7.30 -2.70
N SER A 25 0.67 -6.90 -2.97
CA SER A 25 0.03 -7.09 -4.27
C SER A 25 0.63 -6.25 -5.39
N ASN A 26 1.19 -5.06 -5.10
CA ASN A 26 1.81 -4.23 -6.13
C ASN A 26 3.34 -4.40 -6.20
N LEU A 27 3.89 -5.31 -5.41
CA LEU A 27 5.31 -5.69 -5.52
C LEU A 27 5.66 -6.27 -6.91
N LYS A 28 4.69 -6.88 -7.57
CA LYS A 28 4.83 -7.40 -8.94
C LYS A 28 5.12 -6.32 -9.99
N ASP A 29 4.77 -5.06 -9.71
CA ASP A 29 4.95 -3.94 -10.63
C ASP A 29 6.42 -3.49 -10.73
N TYR A 30 7.29 -4.07 -9.91
CA TYR A 30 8.73 -3.80 -9.90
C TYR A 30 9.50 -4.96 -10.55
N ASP A 31 10.21 -4.66 -11.64
CA ASP A 31 10.96 -5.69 -12.39
C ASP A 31 12.33 -5.98 -11.79
N ASN A 32 13.05 -4.96 -11.31
CA ASN A 32 14.36 -5.11 -10.69
C ASN A 32 14.62 -4.02 -9.66
N LEU A 33 14.97 -4.44 -8.45
CA LEU A 33 15.40 -3.57 -7.35
C LEU A 33 16.74 -4.04 -6.76
N ASN A 34 17.45 -4.96 -7.41
CA ASN A 34 18.78 -5.36 -6.98
C ASN A 34 19.72 -4.15 -6.98
N ASP A 35 20.66 -4.12 -6.04
CA ASP A 35 21.61 -3.04 -5.80
C ASP A 35 20.96 -1.70 -5.34
N GLU A 36 19.64 -1.65 -5.17
CA GLU A 36 18.96 -0.48 -4.64
C GLU A 36 19.03 -0.41 -3.12
N LYS A 37 19.17 0.81 -2.61
CA LYS A 37 19.04 1.10 -1.17
C LYS A 37 17.62 1.57 -0.89
N ILE A 38 16.90 0.76 -0.12
CA ILE A 38 15.48 0.98 0.15
C ILE A 38 15.23 1.11 1.64
N ILE A 39 14.42 2.11 2.00
CA ILE A 39 13.87 2.25 3.34
C ILE A 39 12.40 1.84 3.28
N LEU A 40 12.03 0.89 4.13
CA LEU A 40 10.65 0.46 4.35
C LEU A 40 10.10 1.19 5.57
N VAL A 41 9.09 2.01 5.37
CA VAL A 41 8.33 2.67 6.45
C VAL A 41 7.22 1.75 6.90
N CYS A 42 7.09 1.48 8.19
CA CYS A 42 6.07 0.58 8.74
C CYS A 42 5.55 1.06 10.09
N ASP A 43 4.37 0.60 10.46
CA ASP A 43 3.73 0.72 11.77
C ASP A 43 3.31 -0.64 12.37
N ASP A 44 3.51 -1.73 11.62
CA ASP A 44 3.15 -3.10 11.99
C ASP A 44 4.30 -4.07 11.71
N ASN A 45 4.79 -4.72 12.78
CA ASN A 45 5.92 -5.65 12.69
C ASN A 45 5.60 -6.93 11.90
N HIS A 46 4.37 -7.42 11.93
CA HIS A 46 4.00 -8.63 11.19
C HIS A 46 3.92 -8.34 9.69
N LYS A 47 3.26 -7.25 9.33
CA LYS A 47 3.12 -6.81 7.95
C LYS A 47 4.48 -6.55 7.31
N ILE A 48 5.37 -5.84 8.02
CA ILE A 48 6.69 -5.52 7.47
C ILE A 48 7.58 -6.75 7.30
N THR A 49 7.48 -7.74 8.19
CA THR A 49 8.24 -8.99 8.06
C THR A 49 7.91 -9.70 6.74
N LEU A 50 6.63 -9.83 6.41
CA LEU A 50 6.20 -10.47 5.17
C LEU A 50 6.69 -9.72 3.93
N ILE A 51 6.56 -8.39 3.92
CA ILE A 51 7.03 -7.57 2.79
C ILE A 51 8.56 -7.64 2.65
N TYR A 52 9.27 -7.62 3.76
CA TYR A 52 10.74 -7.74 3.79
C TYR A 52 11.20 -9.06 3.19
N GLU A 53 10.57 -10.17 3.58
CA GLU A 53 10.87 -11.51 3.07
C GLU A 53 10.57 -11.61 1.56
N ASP A 54 9.40 -11.14 1.13
CA ASP A 54 9.02 -11.14 -0.29
C ASP A 54 10.02 -10.33 -1.15
N LEU A 55 10.45 -9.16 -0.65
CA LEU A 55 11.46 -8.35 -1.33
C LEU A 55 12.80 -9.05 -1.43
N LYS A 56 13.26 -9.70 -0.35
CA LYS A 56 14.53 -10.46 -0.34
C LYS A 56 14.50 -11.70 -1.22
N ILE A 57 13.35 -12.35 -1.32
CA ILE A 57 13.18 -13.49 -2.24
C ILE A 57 13.22 -13.01 -3.70
N LYS A 58 12.51 -11.94 -4.01
CA LYS A 58 12.42 -11.42 -5.38
C LYS A 58 13.70 -10.71 -5.83
N PHE A 59 14.37 -9.98 -4.92
CA PHE A 59 15.56 -9.19 -5.18
C PHE A 59 16.66 -9.49 -4.13
N PRO A 60 17.46 -10.56 -4.30
CA PRO A 60 18.41 -10.99 -3.26
C PRO A 60 19.48 -9.95 -2.88
N GLU A 61 19.91 -9.12 -3.84
CA GLU A 61 20.98 -8.12 -3.66
C GLU A 61 20.49 -6.76 -3.16
N ILE A 62 19.20 -6.65 -2.80
CA ILE A 62 18.62 -5.40 -2.29
C ILE A 62 19.15 -5.04 -0.89
N ASP A 63 19.50 -3.78 -0.67
CA ASP A 63 19.85 -3.24 0.66
C ASP A 63 18.60 -2.65 1.33
N LEU A 64 18.04 -3.38 2.30
CA LEU A 64 16.81 -3.00 2.99
C LEU A 64 17.09 -2.47 4.39
N LYS A 65 16.52 -1.31 4.69
CA LYS A 65 16.41 -0.75 6.03
C LYS A 65 14.96 -0.53 6.41
N VAL A 66 14.64 -0.63 7.69
CA VAL A 66 13.28 -0.43 8.20
C VAL A 66 13.26 0.83 9.06
N TYR A 67 12.28 1.68 8.83
CA TYR A 67 11.93 2.81 9.67
C TYR A 67 10.55 2.57 10.28
N HIS A 68 10.50 2.49 11.60
CA HIS A 68 9.24 2.40 12.33
C HIS A 68 8.64 3.79 12.47
N TRP A 69 7.40 3.95 11.98
CA TRP A 69 6.69 5.21 12.02
C TRP A 69 6.50 5.70 13.45
N ASP A 70 6.84 6.96 13.67
CA ASP A 70 6.60 7.65 14.93
C ASP A 70 5.95 9.00 14.63
N GLU A 71 4.77 9.25 15.21
CA GLU A 71 4.07 10.54 15.05
C GLU A 71 4.86 11.72 15.62
N GLU A 72 5.67 11.50 16.65
CA GLU A 72 6.53 12.56 17.20
C GLU A 72 7.59 13.00 16.20
N ASP A 73 8.06 12.13 15.33
CA ASP A 73 9.04 12.44 14.29
C ASP A 73 8.46 13.37 13.22
N VAL A 74 7.15 13.30 12.97
CA VAL A 74 6.47 14.18 12.00
C VAL A 74 6.60 15.65 12.44
N ASP A 75 6.42 15.92 13.71
CA ASP A 75 6.56 17.28 14.25
C ASP A 75 8.04 17.70 14.39
N ARG A 76 8.87 16.79 14.91
CA ARG A 76 10.29 17.04 15.16
C ARG A 76 11.10 17.26 13.87
N PHE A 77 10.77 16.54 12.82
CA PHE A 77 11.48 16.53 11.53
C PHE A 77 10.57 16.90 10.35
N SER A 78 9.72 17.90 10.54
CA SER A 78 8.65 18.28 9.59
C SER A 78 9.14 18.50 8.15
N GLN A 79 10.41 18.91 7.96
CA GLN A 79 11.01 19.07 6.63
C GLN A 79 11.09 17.76 5.83
N HIS A 80 11.06 16.60 6.49
CA HIS A 80 11.13 15.27 5.85
C HIS A 80 9.77 14.62 5.64
N PHE A 81 8.70 15.20 6.19
CA PHE A 81 7.36 14.66 6.10
C PHE A 81 6.45 15.54 5.25
N ASP A 82 5.47 14.91 4.62
CA ASP A 82 4.38 15.55 3.90
C ASP A 82 3.07 15.21 4.62
N THR A 83 2.40 16.24 5.12
CA THR A 83 1.12 16.14 5.83
C THR A 83 -0.05 16.66 4.98
N ASN A 84 0.19 16.97 3.71
CA ASN A 84 -0.89 17.27 2.78
C ASN A 84 -1.67 16.00 2.48
N GLU A 85 -2.94 15.99 2.83
CA GLU A 85 -3.79 14.83 2.64
C GLU A 85 -3.96 14.51 1.14
N ILE A 86 -3.80 13.22 0.81
CA ILE A 86 -4.11 12.69 -0.52
C ILE A 86 -5.48 12.01 -0.42
N GLN A 87 -6.33 12.25 -1.40
CA GLN A 87 -7.61 11.58 -1.48
C GLN A 87 -7.43 10.07 -1.72
N LEU A 88 -8.07 9.26 -0.89
CA LEU A 88 -8.16 7.81 -1.10
C LEU A 88 -8.88 7.52 -2.42
N SER A 89 -8.36 6.58 -3.17
CA SER A 89 -8.88 6.16 -4.46
C SER A 89 -8.84 4.64 -4.62
N GLU A 90 -9.45 4.14 -5.67
CA GLU A 90 -9.45 2.71 -6.04
C GLU A 90 -8.05 2.13 -6.30
N ASN A 91 -7.03 2.98 -6.45
CA ASN A 91 -5.64 2.53 -6.61
C ASN A 91 -5.04 1.99 -5.29
N PHE A 92 -5.64 2.31 -4.16
CA PHE A 92 -5.27 1.79 -2.86
C PHE A 92 -6.08 0.54 -2.54
N ILE A 93 -5.54 -0.61 -2.85
CA ILE A 93 -6.24 -1.91 -2.79
C ILE A 93 -6.51 -2.43 -1.38
N ASP A 94 -5.87 -1.88 -0.36
CA ASP A 94 -6.12 -2.19 1.05
C ASP A 94 -7.25 -1.36 1.66
N PHE A 95 -7.74 -0.35 0.93
CA PHE A 95 -8.85 0.45 1.38
C PHE A 95 -10.19 -0.20 1.02
N ASN A 96 -10.96 -0.52 2.03
CA ASN A 96 -12.29 -1.08 1.85
C ASN A 96 -13.34 0.02 2.05
N PHE A 97 -14.07 0.35 0.99
CA PHE A 97 -15.17 1.31 1.05
C PHE A 97 -16.33 0.73 1.85
N HIS A 98 -16.49 1.15 3.09
CA HIS A 98 -17.51 0.61 3.98
C HIS A 98 -18.92 0.74 3.41
N THR A 99 -19.60 -0.39 3.34
CA THR A 99 -20.93 -0.48 2.72
C THR A 99 -22.01 0.37 3.40
N TYR A 100 -21.91 0.61 4.70
CA TYR A 100 -22.87 1.44 5.43
C TYR A 100 -22.84 2.92 5.06
N LEU A 101 -21.73 3.43 4.54
CA LEU A 101 -21.64 4.81 4.05
C LEU A 101 -22.48 5.04 2.79
N ARG A 102 -22.79 3.98 2.02
CA ARG A 102 -23.67 4.03 0.86
C ARG A 102 -25.09 4.43 1.22
N HIS A 103 -25.57 3.97 2.37
CA HIS A 103 -26.96 4.13 2.81
C HIS A 103 -27.30 5.55 3.29
N LYS A 104 -26.32 6.43 3.40
CA LYS A 104 -26.50 7.85 3.74
C LYS A 104 -26.73 8.75 2.52
N GLY A 105 -27.13 8.19 1.37
CA GLY A 105 -27.38 8.96 0.12
C GLY A 105 -26.11 9.41 -0.59
N ASN A 106 -24.96 8.87 -0.24
CA ASN A 106 -23.69 9.21 -0.85
C ASN A 106 -23.46 8.38 -2.13
N LYS A 107 -23.95 8.88 -3.27
CA LYS A 107 -23.81 8.23 -4.59
C LYS A 107 -22.35 8.04 -4.99
N GLU A 108 -21.47 8.94 -4.60
CA GLU A 108 -20.06 8.88 -4.94
C GLU A 108 -19.38 7.70 -4.23
N HIS A 109 -19.62 7.50 -2.94
CA HIS A 109 -19.16 6.33 -2.19
C HIS A 109 -19.70 5.02 -2.76
N ALA A 110 -20.96 4.99 -3.18
CA ALA A 110 -21.55 3.81 -3.81
C ALA A 110 -20.85 3.48 -5.15
N ASN A 111 -20.58 4.49 -5.96
CA ASN A 111 -19.87 4.31 -7.24
C ASN A 111 -18.42 3.88 -7.04
N GLN A 112 -17.73 4.42 -6.07
CA GLN A 112 -16.36 4.03 -5.72
C GLN A 112 -16.30 2.59 -5.23
N TYR A 113 -17.25 2.17 -4.39
CA TYR A 113 -17.37 0.79 -3.95
C TYR A 113 -17.60 -0.18 -5.12
N LEU A 114 -18.54 0.15 -6.02
CA LEU A 114 -18.82 -0.67 -7.20
C LEU A 114 -17.60 -0.78 -8.13
N LYS A 115 -16.89 0.30 -8.36
CA LYS A 115 -15.64 0.28 -9.13
C LYS A 115 -14.59 -0.59 -8.49
N TRP A 116 -14.42 -0.49 -7.18
CA TRP A 116 -13.50 -1.32 -6.42
C TRP A 116 -13.90 -2.80 -6.53
N GLU A 117 -15.16 -3.13 -6.32
CA GLU A 117 -15.69 -4.50 -6.38
C GLU A 117 -15.54 -5.11 -7.79
N THR A 118 -15.93 -4.38 -8.83
CA THR A 118 -15.80 -4.85 -10.22
C THR A 118 -14.34 -4.95 -10.68
N GLY A 119 -13.44 -4.14 -10.13
CA GLY A 119 -12.00 -4.20 -10.42
C GLY A 119 -11.25 -5.31 -9.70
N LEU A 120 -11.86 -6.03 -8.75
CA LEU A 120 -11.17 -7.09 -7.99
C LEU A 120 -10.67 -8.22 -8.90
N ILE A 121 -11.47 -8.66 -9.87
CA ILE A 121 -11.11 -9.75 -10.79
C ILE A 121 -9.90 -9.38 -11.64
N GLU A 122 -9.80 -8.14 -12.09
CA GLU A 122 -8.66 -7.65 -12.88
C GLU A 122 -7.35 -7.61 -12.06
N ARG A 123 -7.49 -7.49 -10.74
CA ARG A 123 -6.35 -7.46 -9.80
C ARG A 123 -5.90 -8.83 -9.33
N MET A 124 -6.73 -9.85 -9.54
CA MET A 124 -6.38 -11.23 -9.22
C MET A 124 -5.34 -11.76 -10.20
N GLU A 125 -4.38 -12.55 -9.71
CA GLU A 125 -3.45 -13.25 -10.58
C GLU A 125 -4.16 -14.31 -11.41
N LYS A 126 -3.59 -14.66 -12.57
CA LYS A 126 -4.17 -15.66 -13.48
C LYS A 126 -4.42 -17.00 -12.81
N GLU A 127 -3.52 -17.41 -11.92
CA GLU A 127 -3.63 -18.67 -11.19
C GLU A 127 -4.80 -18.66 -10.23
N GLU A 128 -5.00 -17.56 -9.48
CA GLU A 128 -6.15 -17.38 -8.60
C GLU A 128 -7.47 -17.38 -9.40
N THR A 129 -7.49 -16.67 -10.54
CA THR A 129 -8.67 -16.61 -11.40
C THR A 129 -9.02 -17.97 -11.98
N ASN A 130 -8.02 -18.79 -12.35
CA ASN A 130 -8.23 -20.13 -12.87
C ASN A 130 -8.78 -21.08 -11.81
N PHE A 131 -8.32 -20.96 -10.57
CA PHE A 131 -8.83 -21.76 -9.45
C PHE A 131 -10.35 -21.63 -9.28
N PHE A 132 -10.89 -20.42 -9.42
CA PHE A 132 -12.35 -20.18 -9.34
C PHE A 132 -13.13 -20.69 -10.55
N LYS A 133 -12.50 -20.89 -11.70
CA LYS A 133 -13.15 -21.45 -12.89
C LYS A 133 -13.30 -22.98 -12.83
N GLU A 134 -12.50 -23.64 -12.02
CA GLU A 134 -12.53 -25.10 -11.85
C GLU A 134 -13.54 -25.55 -10.77
N LEU A 135 -14.13 -24.62 -10.03
CA LEU A 135 -15.19 -24.85 -9.07
C LEU A 135 -16.57 -24.76 -9.73
#